data_2f8ebb5921a01e579543b4e9208fe2fe
#
_entry.id   2f8ebb5921a01e579543b4e9208fe2fe
#
_cell.length_a   1.000
_cell.length_b   1.000
_cell.length_c   1.000
_cell.angle_alpha   90.00
_cell.angle_beta   90.00
_cell.angle_gamma   90.00
#
_symmetry.space_group_name_H-M   'P 1'
#
loop_
_entity.id
_entity.type
_entity.pdbx_description
1 polymer ?
#
loop_
_entity_poly.entity_id
_entity_poly.type
_entity_poly.pdbx_seq_one_letter_code
_entity_poly.pdbx_strand_id
1 'polypeptide(L)'
;FLIMAELAKSDFNFEKELWKLVDEEAFYQFWAIEALLSFWDGYSGNRNNYFIYLNPETEKFHFLPWGADCLFEKYSRLRVDRRSPRSVRLHGMVARKLYQIPSVRKKYAATMKALMAKHWNEEKLLAETKRIEAMVTPHISDYQWRGIRFEAVREFIRNRRPDVEIEINGEDMPL
;
A
#
# COMPACT_ATOMS: atom_id res chain seq x y z
N PHE A 1 21.90 1.90 1.53
CA PHE A 1 20.97 3.06 1.41
C PHE A 1 21.48 4.05 0.35
N LEU A 2 22.76 4.48 0.42
CA LEU A 2 23.36 5.40 -0.56
C LEU A 2 23.30 4.85 -2.00
N ILE A 3 23.57 3.55 -2.18
CA ILE A 3 23.54 2.90 -3.49
C ILE A 3 22.14 2.97 -4.11
N MET A 4 21.08 2.68 -3.32
CA MET A 4 19.69 2.79 -3.80
C MET A 4 19.31 4.24 -4.15
N ALA A 5 19.82 5.21 -3.39
CA ALA A 5 19.62 6.62 -3.69
C ALA A 5 20.33 7.05 -4.98
N GLU A 6 21.52 6.54 -5.25
CA GLU A 6 22.25 6.79 -6.50
C GLU A 6 21.58 6.14 -7.71
N LEU A 7 21.17 4.87 -7.60
CA LEU A 7 20.39 4.19 -8.64
C LEU A 7 19.10 4.96 -8.95
N ALA A 8 18.47 5.53 -7.93
CA ALA A 8 17.27 6.32 -8.12
C ALA A 8 17.50 7.67 -8.84
N LYS A 9 18.72 8.18 -8.88
CA LYS A 9 19.09 9.41 -9.60
C LYS A 9 19.52 9.14 -11.05
N SER A 10 20.02 7.93 -11.36
CA SER A 10 20.49 7.59 -12.70
C SER A 10 19.33 7.28 -13.64
N ASP A 11 19.42 7.74 -14.89
CA ASP A 11 18.47 7.38 -15.95
C ASP A 11 18.81 6.03 -16.60
N PHE A 12 19.91 5.44 -16.19
CA PHE A 12 20.46 4.22 -16.77
C PHE A 12 19.80 2.98 -16.15
N ASN A 13 18.96 2.30 -16.94
CA ASN A 13 18.38 0.97 -16.68
C ASN A 13 18.01 0.69 -15.20
N PHE A 14 17.36 1.67 -14.57
CA PHE A 14 17.04 1.70 -13.15
C PHE A 14 16.38 0.40 -12.67
N GLU A 15 15.40 -0.10 -13.44
CA GLU A 15 14.66 -1.32 -13.09
C GLU A 15 15.60 -2.52 -12.94
N LYS A 16 16.45 -2.77 -13.93
CA LYS A 16 17.37 -3.91 -13.95
C LYS A 16 18.39 -3.87 -12.80
N GLU A 17 18.95 -2.70 -12.53
CA GLU A 17 19.93 -2.55 -11.45
C GLU A 17 19.28 -2.64 -10.07
N LEU A 18 18.07 -2.13 -9.94
CA LEU A 18 17.30 -2.23 -8.69
C LEU A 18 17.05 -3.69 -8.31
N TRP A 19 16.61 -4.53 -9.25
CA TRP A 19 16.27 -5.92 -8.98
C TRP A 19 17.47 -6.83 -8.70
N LYS A 20 18.68 -6.34 -8.89
CA LYS A 20 19.88 -7.00 -8.34
C LYS A 20 19.97 -6.85 -6.83
N LEU A 21 19.47 -5.75 -6.27
CA LEU A 21 19.60 -5.36 -4.87
C LEU A 21 18.34 -5.60 -4.05
N VAL A 22 17.18 -5.50 -4.67
CA VAL A 22 15.87 -5.60 -4.02
C VAL A 22 15.16 -6.84 -4.53
N ASP A 23 14.48 -7.55 -3.64
CA ASP A 23 13.59 -8.62 -4.04
C ASP A 23 12.39 -8.04 -4.78
N GLU A 24 12.31 -8.36 -6.06
CA GLU A 24 11.33 -7.78 -6.98
C GLU A 24 9.90 -8.13 -6.58
N GLU A 25 9.62 -9.41 -6.36
CA GLU A 25 8.26 -9.87 -6.05
C GLU A 25 7.78 -9.35 -4.69
N ALA A 26 8.64 -9.44 -3.69
CA ALA A 26 8.34 -8.91 -2.36
C ALA A 26 8.09 -7.39 -2.39
N PHE A 27 8.84 -6.64 -3.20
CA PHE A 27 8.62 -5.21 -3.34
C PHE A 27 7.28 -4.88 -4.01
N TYR A 28 6.91 -5.58 -5.09
CA TYR A 28 5.60 -5.38 -5.73
C TYR A 28 4.45 -5.70 -4.77
N GLN A 29 4.56 -6.78 -4.01
CA GLN A 29 3.55 -7.15 -3.00
C GLN A 29 3.46 -6.10 -1.90
N PHE A 30 4.58 -5.68 -1.33
CA PHE A 30 4.66 -4.63 -0.32
C PHE A 30 4.00 -3.33 -0.80
N TRP A 31 4.38 -2.84 -1.98
CA TRP A 31 3.85 -1.62 -2.57
C TRP A 31 2.36 -1.69 -2.86
N ALA A 32 1.90 -2.80 -3.45
CA ALA A 32 0.48 -3.00 -3.75
C ALA A 32 -0.37 -3.16 -2.48
N ILE A 33 0.13 -3.84 -1.43
CA ILE A 33 -0.56 -3.97 -0.14
C ILE A 33 -0.71 -2.62 0.55
N GLU A 34 0.31 -1.77 0.57
CA GLU A 34 0.18 -0.42 1.14
C GLU A 34 -0.94 0.39 0.45
N ALA A 35 -1.01 0.31 -0.87
CA ALA A 35 -2.09 0.95 -1.61
C ALA A 35 -3.44 0.28 -1.34
N LEU A 36 -3.55 -1.05 -1.37
CA LEU A 36 -4.78 -1.81 -1.14
C LEU A 36 -5.40 -1.50 0.23
N LEU A 37 -4.58 -1.44 1.25
CA LEU A 37 -5.00 -1.12 2.63
C LEU A 37 -5.15 0.40 2.87
N SER A 38 -4.81 1.21 1.88
CA SER A 38 -4.75 2.67 2.03
C SER A 38 -3.86 3.13 3.19
N PHE A 39 -2.70 2.49 3.32
CA PHE A 39 -1.70 2.84 4.33
C PHE A 39 -1.00 4.15 3.95
N TRP A 40 -1.65 5.28 4.28
CA TRP A 40 -1.17 6.59 3.84
C TRP A 40 0.14 7.01 4.54
N ASP A 41 0.42 6.51 5.74
CA ASP A 41 1.64 6.84 6.49
C ASP A 41 2.77 5.80 6.27
N GLY A 42 2.62 4.92 5.30
CA GLY A 42 3.63 3.96 4.87
C GLY A 42 4.68 4.55 3.93
N TYR A 43 5.53 3.69 3.40
CA TYR A 43 6.61 4.06 2.48
C TYR A 43 6.10 4.78 1.22
N SER A 44 5.13 4.18 0.55
CA SER A 44 4.63 4.70 -0.73
C SER A 44 3.69 5.89 -0.56
N GLY A 45 3.08 6.06 0.62
CA GLY A 45 2.16 7.15 0.94
C GLY A 45 2.84 8.39 1.54
N ASN A 46 3.75 8.22 2.48
CA ASN A 46 4.39 9.32 3.23
C ASN A 46 5.90 9.13 3.46
N ARG A 47 6.49 8.09 2.91
CA ARG A 47 7.92 7.75 3.08
C ARG A 47 8.28 7.48 4.55
N ASN A 48 7.35 6.94 5.31
CA ASN A 48 7.45 6.67 6.74
C ASN A 48 7.04 5.22 7.02
N ASN A 49 7.10 4.80 8.26
CA ASN A 49 6.59 3.54 8.79
C ASN A 49 6.94 2.29 7.94
N TYR A 50 8.24 2.12 7.67
CA TYR A 50 8.75 0.91 7.03
C TYR A 50 10.17 0.60 7.52
N PHE A 51 10.53 -0.68 7.43
CA PHE A 51 11.90 -1.15 7.57
C PHE A 51 12.46 -1.63 6.25
N ILE A 52 13.78 -1.65 6.16
CA ILE A 52 14.51 -2.33 5.10
C ILE A 52 15.35 -3.42 5.76
N TYR A 53 15.10 -4.66 5.36
CA TYR A 53 15.78 -5.85 5.83
C TYR A 53 16.64 -6.45 4.71
N LEU A 54 17.92 -6.67 4.98
CA LEU A 54 18.78 -7.42 4.08
C LEU A 54 18.64 -8.92 4.42
N ASN A 55 18.09 -9.69 3.50
CA ASN A 55 18.00 -11.12 3.66
C ASN A 55 19.39 -11.75 3.45
N PRO A 56 19.97 -12.42 4.46
CA PRO A 56 21.32 -12.97 4.36
C PRO A 56 21.44 -14.17 3.41
N GLU A 57 20.32 -14.83 3.07
CA GLU A 57 20.33 -15.98 2.16
C GLU A 57 20.32 -15.56 0.69
N THR A 58 19.60 -14.47 0.38
CA THR A 58 19.42 -13.99 -1.00
C THR A 58 20.28 -12.76 -1.32
N GLU A 59 20.88 -12.15 -0.30
CA GLU A 59 21.60 -10.87 -0.36
C GLU A 59 20.77 -9.72 -0.95
N LYS A 60 19.41 -9.83 -0.83
CA LYS A 60 18.48 -8.82 -1.33
C LYS A 60 17.80 -8.09 -0.20
N PHE A 61 17.50 -6.82 -0.45
CA PHE A 61 16.71 -5.98 0.43
C PHE A 61 15.21 -6.26 0.28
N HIS A 62 14.52 -6.37 1.41
CA HIS A 62 13.08 -6.45 1.52
C HIS A 62 12.55 -5.21 2.24
N PHE A 63 11.46 -4.66 1.74
CA PHE A 63 10.71 -3.62 2.41
C PHE A 63 9.63 -4.25 3.27
N LEU A 64 9.55 -3.86 4.54
CA LEU A 64 8.60 -4.39 5.51
C LEU A 64 7.77 -3.25 6.11
N PRO A 65 6.44 -3.38 6.19
CA PRO A 65 5.61 -2.33 6.80
C PRO A 65 5.82 -2.29 8.32
N TRP A 66 5.69 -1.10 8.88
CA TRP A 66 5.73 -0.85 10.31
C TRP A 66 4.62 0.11 10.72
N GLY A 67 4.15 0.03 12.00
CA GLY A 67 3.22 1.01 12.55
C GLY A 67 1.92 1.14 11.76
N ALA A 68 1.25 0.03 11.47
CA ALA A 68 0.07 -0.04 10.64
C ALA A 68 -1.21 0.46 11.37
N ASP A 69 -1.16 1.64 11.99
CA ASP A 69 -2.26 2.31 12.70
C ASP A 69 -3.08 3.26 11.80
N CYS A 70 -2.59 3.55 10.60
CA CYS A 70 -3.21 4.45 9.62
C CYS A 70 -3.74 3.68 8.40
N LEU A 71 -4.46 2.57 8.63
CA LEU A 71 -5.07 1.74 7.58
C LEU A 71 -6.54 2.09 7.36
N PHE A 72 -7.08 1.64 6.21
CA PHE A 72 -8.50 1.72 5.85
C PHE A 72 -9.07 3.14 5.81
N GLU A 73 -8.24 4.13 5.62
CA GLU A 73 -8.66 5.52 5.44
C GLU A 73 -8.69 5.86 3.94
N LYS A 74 -9.83 6.30 3.45
CA LYS A 74 -10.02 6.66 2.02
C LYS A 74 -9.05 7.75 1.57
N TYR A 75 -8.72 8.68 2.49
CA TYR A 75 -7.83 9.79 2.23
C TYR A 75 -6.84 9.96 3.38
N SER A 76 -5.63 10.41 3.03
CA SER A 76 -4.64 10.83 4.01
C SER A 76 -5.17 11.97 4.88
N ARG A 77 -4.87 11.94 6.18
CA ARG A 77 -5.14 13.07 7.09
C ARG A 77 -4.36 14.32 6.71
N LEU A 78 -3.29 14.17 5.95
CA LEU A 78 -2.45 15.29 5.48
C LEU A 78 -3.07 16.13 4.37
N ARG A 79 -4.32 15.88 3.97
CA ARG A 79 -5.08 16.60 2.94
C ARG A 79 -4.48 16.61 1.52
N VAL A 80 -3.32 16.01 1.32
CA VAL A 80 -2.58 16.04 0.04
C VAL A 80 -3.23 15.14 -1.01
N ASP A 81 -4.04 14.20 -0.58
CA ASP A 81 -4.36 12.99 -1.34
C ASP A 81 -5.78 12.88 -1.91
N ARG A 82 -6.60 13.94 -1.83
CA ARG A 82 -8.00 13.87 -2.28
C ARG A 82 -8.17 13.61 -3.78
N ARG A 83 -7.12 13.87 -4.57
CA ARG A 83 -7.09 13.67 -6.02
C ARG A 83 -6.13 12.56 -6.45
N SER A 84 -5.43 11.94 -5.49
CA SER A 84 -4.48 10.87 -5.79
C SER A 84 -5.19 9.59 -6.19
N PRO A 85 -4.58 8.79 -7.05
CA PRO A 85 -5.08 7.46 -7.38
C PRO A 85 -5.29 6.60 -6.13
N ARG A 86 -6.31 5.75 -6.16
CA ARG A 86 -6.64 4.85 -5.05
C ARG A 86 -5.87 3.54 -5.13
N SER A 87 -5.52 3.15 -6.35
CA SER A 87 -4.86 1.88 -6.64
C SER A 87 -3.35 1.92 -6.49
N VAL A 88 -2.73 3.10 -6.49
CA VAL A 88 -1.28 3.27 -6.41
C VAL A 88 -0.90 4.49 -5.58
N ARG A 89 0.25 4.39 -4.89
CA ARG A 89 0.86 5.50 -4.16
C ARG A 89 2.30 5.68 -4.60
N LEU A 90 2.71 6.94 -4.83
CA LEU A 90 3.95 7.28 -5.54
C LEU A 90 4.85 8.27 -4.79
N HIS A 91 4.67 8.45 -3.48
CA HIS A 91 5.53 9.34 -2.69
C HIS A 91 6.89 8.69 -2.38
N GLY A 92 6.96 7.37 -2.32
CA GLY A 92 8.22 6.63 -2.25
C GLY A 92 9.03 6.80 -3.54
N MET A 93 10.33 7.11 -3.41
CA MET A 93 11.19 7.41 -4.55
C MET A 93 11.32 6.23 -5.53
N VAL A 94 11.53 5.03 -5.00
CA VAL A 94 11.65 3.80 -5.82
C VAL A 94 10.32 3.52 -6.53
N ALA A 95 9.19 3.54 -5.79
CA ALA A 95 7.86 3.32 -6.35
C ALA A 95 7.57 4.32 -7.48
N ARG A 96 7.87 5.61 -7.27
CA ARG A 96 7.65 6.66 -8.27
C ARG A 96 8.48 6.47 -9.54
N LYS A 97 9.76 6.12 -9.42
CA LYS A 97 10.63 5.87 -10.59
C LYS A 97 10.21 4.62 -11.35
N LEU A 98 9.92 3.55 -10.64
CA LEU A 98 9.42 2.32 -11.24
C LEU A 98 8.11 2.53 -12.01
N TYR A 99 7.19 3.30 -11.46
CA TYR A 99 5.89 3.52 -12.07
C TYR A 99 5.93 4.28 -13.40
N GLN A 100 7.03 4.99 -13.71
CA GLN A 100 7.23 5.59 -15.02
C GLN A 100 7.40 4.55 -16.15
N ILE A 101 7.74 3.31 -15.79
CA ILE A 101 8.03 2.23 -16.74
C ILE A 101 6.72 1.46 -17.08
N PRO A 102 6.28 1.40 -18.34
CA PRO A 102 5.02 0.77 -18.72
C PRO A 102 4.91 -0.72 -18.33
N SER A 103 6.01 -1.49 -18.44
CA SER A 103 6.05 -2.89 -18.00
C SER A 103 5.82 -3.05 -16.52
N VAL A 104 6.39 -2.15 -15.70
CA VAL A 104 6.20 -2.11 -14.25
C VAL A 104 4.75 -1.82 -13.89
N ARG A 105 4.10 -0.85 -14.55
CA ARG A 105 2.67 -0.58 -14.30
C ARG A 105 1.80 -1.81 -14.54
N LYS A 106 2.06 -2.52 -15.65
CA LYS A 106 1.33 -3.77 -15.96
C LYS A 106 1.55 -4.84 -14.89
N LYS A 107 2.80 -5.04 -14.46
CA LYS A 107 3.13 -6.00 -13.41
C LYS A 107 2.53 -5.60 -12.06
N TYR A 108 2.58 -4.32 -11.71
CA TYR A 108 1.93 -3.78 -10.51
C TYR A 108 0.42 -4.05 -10.50
N ALA A 109 -0.28 -3.75 -11.62
CA ALA A 109 -1.71 -4.03 -11.76
C ALA A 109 -2.03 -5.52 -11.62
N ALA A 110 -1.22 -6.39 -12.23
CA ALA A 110 -1.35 -7.84 -12.10
C ALA A 110 -1.17 -8.30 -10.65
N THR A 111 -0.17 -7.77 -9.94
CA THR A 111 0.07 -8.04 -8.51
C THR A 111 -1.12 -7.59 -7.66
N MET A 112 -1.64 -6.39 -7.90
CA MET A 112 -2.82 -5.88 -7.19
C MET A 112 -4.04 -6.78 -7.39
N LYS A 113 -4.33 -7.20 -8.64
CA LYS A 113 -5.43 -8.13 -8.95
C LYS A 113 -5.25 -9.46 -8.23
N ALA A 114 -4.05 -10.03 -8.24
CA ALA A 114 -3.76 -11.28 -7.57
C ALA A 114 -3.93 -11.19 -6.04
N LEU A 115 -3.46 -10.10 -5.42
CA LEU A 115 -3.65 -9.86 -3.99
C LEU A 115 -5.12 -9.70 -3.62
N MET A 116 -5.90 -8.94 -4.42
CA MET A 116 -7.34 -8.81 -4.18
C MET A 116 -8.08 -10.13 -4.34
N ALA A 117 -7.76 -10.90 -5.36
CA ALA A 117 -8.41 -12.20 -5.58
C ALA A 117 -8.11 -13.21 -4.47
N LYS A 118 -6.87 -13.23 -3.97
CA LYS A 118 -6.41 -14.22 -3.01
C LYS A 118 -6.70 -13.83 -1.56
N HIS A 119 -6.61 -12.56 -1.22
CA HIS A 119 -6.54 -12.12 0.17
C HIS A 119 -7.64 -11.13 0.58
N TRP A 120 -8.24 -10.38 -0.37
CA TRP A 120 -9.31 -9.44 -0.05
C TRP A 120 -10.66 -10.14 0.03
N ASN A 121 -10.99 -10.63 1.20
CA ASN A 121 -12.28 -11.26 1.48
C ASN A 121 -13.13 -10.29 2.33
N GLU A 122 -14.08 -9.63 1.68
CA GLU A 122 -14.93 -8.60 2.28
C GLU A 122 -15.74 -9.13 3.46
N GLU A 123 -16.31 -10.32 3.32
CA GLU A 123 -17.13 -10.93 4.36
C GLU A 123 -16.32 -11.17 5.65
N LYS A 124 -15.13 -11.79 5.50
CA LYS A 124 -14.22 -12.03 6.64
C LYS A 124 -13.74 -10.73 7.27
N LEU A 125 -13.36 -9.74 6.46
CA LEU A 125 -12.91 -8.43 6.96
C LEU A 125 -14.03 -7.70 7.71
N LEU A 126 -15.25 -7.74 7.20
CA LEU A 126 -16.41 -7.14 7.86
C LEU A 126 -16.79 -7.87 9.15
N ALA A 127 -16.71 -9.21 9.16
CA ALA A 127 -16.95 -10.00 10.37
C ALA A 127 -15.89 -9.69 11.45
N GLU A 128 -14.62 -9.57 11.06
CA GLU A 128 -13.55 -9.23 12.00
C GLU A 128 -13.69 -7.82 12.57
N THR A 129 -14.11 -6.82 11.77
CA THR A 129 -14.41 -5.49 12.29
C THR A 129 -15.51 -5.50 13.34
N LYS A 130 -16.57 -6.29 13.14
CA LYS A 130 -17.65 -6.43 14.12
C LYS A 130 -17.17 -7.14 15.40
N ARG A 131 -16.34 -8.17 15.25
CA ARG A 131 -15.75 -8.88 16.38
C ARG A 131 -14.90 -7.94 17.24
N ILE A 132 -14.02 -7.16 16.61
CA ILE A 132 -13.18 -6.19 17.31
C ILE A 132 -14.04 -5.11 18.00
N GLU A 133 -15.04 -4.55 17.31
CA GLU A 133 -15.96 -3.57 17.88
C GLU A 133 -16.64 -4.11 19.14
N ALA A 134 -17.21 -5.31 19.08
CA ALA A 134 -17.85 -5.93 20.23
C ALA A 134 -16.90 -6.17 21.40
N MET A 135 -15.64 -6.54 21.10
CA MET A 135 -14.63 -6.79 22.11
C MET A 135 -14.17 -5.50 22.81
N VAL A 136 -14.01 -4.40 22.09
CA VAL A 136 -13.45 -3.16 22.66
C VAL A 136 -14.52 -2.25 23.27
N THR A 137 -15.76 -2.27 22.75
CA THR A 137 -16.87 -1.39 23.18
C THR A 137 -17.05 -1.33 24.70
N PRO A 138 -17.03 -2.45 25.46
CA PRO A 138 -17.20 -2.40 26.91
C PRO A 138 -16.05 -1.70 27.66
N HIS A 139 -14.93 -1.47 27.00
CA HIS A 139 -13.70 -0.93 27.60
C HIS A 139 -13.37 0.49 27.14
N ILE A 140 -14.20 1.09 26.28
CA ILE A 140 -13.98 2.41 25.70
C ILE A 140 -14.89 3.43 26.40
N SER A 141 -14.31 4.57 26.80
CA SER A 141 -15.07 5.71 27.31
C SER A 141 -15.80 6.42 26.16
N ASP A 142 -16.88 7.17 26.49
CA ASP A 142 -17.63 7.99 25.51
C ASP A 142 -16.74 8.98 24.75
N TYR A 143 -15.70 9.48 25.39
CA TYR A 143 -14.72 10.37 24.76
C TYR A 143 -13.89 9.64 23.70
N GLN A 144 -13.37 8.45 24.02
CA GLN A 144 -12.61 7.63 23.09
C GLN A 144 -13.48 7.13 21.93
N TRP A 145 -14.74 6.75 22.20
CA TRP A 145 -15.71 6.32 21.20
C TRP A 145 -15.88 7.31 20.05
N ARG A 146 -15.87 8.61 20.34
CA ARG A 146 -15.99 9.67 19.32
C ARG A 146 -14.85 9.67 18.28
N GLY A 147 -13.68 9.11 18.61
CA GLY A 147 -12.52 8.98 17.73
C GLY A 147 -12.52 7.71 16.88
N ILE A 148 -13.29 6.69 17.26
CA ILE A 148 -13.31 5.38 16.62
C ILE A 148 -14.31 5.36 15.46
N ARG A 149 -13.90 4.84 14.32
CA ARG A 149 -14.68 4.91 13.07
C ARG A 149 -14.92 3.53 12.47
N PHE A 150 -15.49 2.60 13.26
CA PHE A 150 -15.76 1.23 12.78
C PHE A 150 -16.60 1.21 11.49
N GLU A 151 -17.65 2.05 11.39
CA GLU A 151 -18.46 2.08 10.18
C GLU A 151 -17.70 2.65 8.96
N ALA A 152 -16.84 3.65 9.14
CA ALA A 152 -16.01 4.15 8.06
C ALA A 152 -15.02 3.09 7.55
N VAL A 153 -14.47 2.25 8.44
CA VAL A 153 -13.64 1.09 8.07
C VAL A 153 -14.46 0.08 7.28
N ARG A 154 -15.67 -0.24 7.72
CA ARG A 154 -16.57 -1.16 6.99
C ARG A 154 -16.97 -0.62 5.62
N GLU A 155 -17.26 0.67 5.54
CA GLU A 155 -17.54 1.34 4.26
C GLU A 155 -16.34 1.28 3.32
N PHE A 156 -15.14 1.54 3.82
CA PHE A 156 -13.91 1.38 3.06
C PHE A 156 -13.75 -0.06 2.53
N ILE A 157 -13.96 -1.07 3.38
CA ILE A 157 -13.84 -2.48 2.99
C ILE A 157 -14.82 -2.82 1.86
N ARG A 158 -16.09 -2.41 1.96
CA ARG A 158 -17.12 -2.67 0.94
C ARG A 158 -16.81 -2.03 -0.41
N ASN A 159 -16.24 -0.83 -0.38
CA ASN A 159 -16.00 -0.03 -1.59
C ASN A 159 -14.62 -0.27 -2.19
N ARG A 160 -13.70 -0.95 -1.48
CA ARG A 160 -12.29 -0.99 -1.88
C ARG A 160 -12.06 -1.70 -3.21
N ARG A 161 -12.70 -2.85 -3.42
CA ARG A 161 -12.55 -3.60 -4.68
C ARG A 161 -12.99 -2.78 -5.89
N PRO A 162 -14.25 -2.27 -5.98
CA PRO A 162 -14.65 -1.45 -7.12
C PRO A 162 -13.81 -0.17 -7.27
N ASP A 163 -13.41 0.47 -6.17
CA ASP A 163 -12.57 1.67 -6.21
C ASP A 163 -11.20 1.41 -6.87
N VAL A 164 -10.61 0.23 -6.64
CA VAL A 164 -9.32 -0.15 -7.21
C VAL A 164 -9.49 -0.66 -8.65
N GLU A 165 -10.49 -1.49 -8.91
CA GLU A 165 -10.73 -2.12 -10.21
C GLU A 165 -11.02 -1.10 -11.32
N ILE A 166 -11.72 0.00 -11.01
CA ILE A 166 -11.96 1.09 -11.96
C ILE A 166 -10.63 1.66 -12.47
N GLU A 167 -9.64 1.81 -11.60
CA GLU A 167 -8.36 2.41 -11.96
C GLU A 167 -7.42 1.41 -12.68
N ILE A 168 -7.32 0.17 -12.19
CA ILE A 168 -6.37 -0.82 -12.75
C ILE A 168 -6.86 -1.52 -14.01
N ASN A 169 -8.15 -1.41 -14.34
CA ASN A 169 -8.74 -1.91 -15.57
C ASN A 169 -8.91 -0.83 -16.64
N GLY A 170 -8.69 0.45 -16.29
CA GLY A 170 -8.71 1.55 -17.24
C GLY A 170 -7.56 1.45 -18.26
N GLU A 171 -7.78 1.99 -19.47
CA GLU A 171 -6.74 2.04 -20.50
C GLU A 171 -5.53 2.87 -20.04
N ASP A 172 -5.78 3.93 -19.26
CA ASP A 172 -4.79 4.78 -18.63
C ASP A 172 -4.75 4.49 -17.13
N MET A 173 -3.82 3.64 -16.70
CA MET A 173 -3.49 3.60 -15.29
C MET A 173 -3.04 4.98 -14.83
N PRO A 174 -3.49 5.45 -13.65
CA PRO A 174 -3.19 6.80 -13.19
C PRO A 174 -1.67 7.07 -13.16
N LEU A 175 -1.27 8.23 -13.68
CA LEU A 175 0.10 8.73 -13.70
C LEU A 175 0.38 9.59 -12.47
#